data_751d64bc5fc0f98f89b66fcb7c8275d4
#
_entry.id   751d64bc5fc0f98f89b66fcb7c8275d4
#
_cell.length_a   1.000
_cell.length_b   1.000
_cell.length_c   1.000
_cell.angle_alpha   90.00
_cell.angle_beta   90.00
_cell.angle_gamma   90.00
#
_symmetry.space_group_name_H-M   'P 1'
#
loop_
_entity.id
_entity.type
_entity.pdbx_description
1 polymer ?
#
loop_
_entity_poly.entity_id
_entity_poly.type
_entity_poly.pdbx_seq_one_letter_code
_entity_poly.pdbx_strand_id
1 'polypeptide(L)'
;MAGALVIQTIPAVVTGRDGTRIFTMVVFWALEMPALMVTLSIAFEWGARRRWGSTRMLLMSVSVAAAMGVLFGLLLCFVGQTFAPLSGSWRHPFTYGRAAMFGLLFALFHCGVWALAFVYPYAADDARHRTLEAERLRTAAELTRLRSQLEPHFILNTLNTIAGLVTHEPRKARRLLACLGDLLRDVLCEAEEMQTLDEEIAWLRRYAEILESRHDGHLSFEWEIDERARNVLIPRLLLQPLVENAVKHGALQRSHDGKVVVRASLVAADGVREGRLLCVVEDNGPGMKATPTRSGAIGLKSVRRRLELKYGEAELRCASSPDGTRWMVDLPPRVRTEKTTGQEDRRELA
;
A
#
# COMPACT_ATOMS: atom_id res chain seq x y z
N MET A 1 -43.94 39.44 17.57
CA MET A 1 -45.24 39.07 17.04
C MET A 1 -45.42 37.53 16.86
N ALA A 2 -44.41 36.75 16.56
CA ALA A 2 -44.52 35.29 16.39
C ALA A 2 -44.86 34.53 17.69
N GLY A 3 -44.37 34.96 18.86
CA GLY A 3 -44.61 34.29 20.14
C GLY A 3 -46.03 34.45 20.65
N ALA A 4 -46.74 35.53 20.30
CA ALA A 4 -48.13 35.79 20.72
C ALA A 4 -49.13 34.92 19.94
N LEU A 5 -48.79 34.54 18.69
CA LEU A 5 -49.63 33.67 17.85
C LEU A 5 -49.60 32.22 18.34
N VAL A 6 -48.49 31.74 18.86
CA VAL A 6 -48.33 30.40 19.41
C VAL A 6 -49.12 30.24 20.69
N ILE A 7 -49.15 31.25 21.56
CA ILE A 7 -49.88 31.21 22.85
C ILE A 7 -51.42 31.28 22.67
N GLN A 8 -51.92 31.92 21.62
CA GLN A 8 -53.36 31.99 21.33
C GLN A 8 -53.89 30.76 20.57
N THR A 9 -53.07 30.03 19.86
CA THR A 9 -53.49 28.83 19.13
C THR A 9 -53.57 27.58 20.01
N ILE A 10 -52.78 27.53 21.10
CA ILE A 10 -52.77 26.39 22.03
C ILE A 10 -54.14 26.09 22.65
N PRO A 11 -54.92 27.08 23.17
CA PRO A 11 -56.25 26.82 23.77
C PRO A 11 -57.28 26.33 22.74
N ALA A 12 -57.29 26.86 21.52
CA ALA A 12 -58.24 26.48 20.47
C ALA A 12 -57.98 25.05 19.92
N VAL A 13 -56.73 24.66 19.90
CA VAL A 13 -56.29 23.31 19.49
C VAL A 13 -56.53 22.25 20.57
N VAL A 14 -56.52 22.66 21.87
CA VAL A 14 -56.69 21.74 23.03
C VAL A 14 -58.16 21.42 23.32
N THR A 15 -59.11 22.28 22.91
CA THR A 15 -60.54 22.10 23.21
C THR A 15 -61.31 21.20 22.21
N GLY A 16 -60.70 20.84 21.10
CA GLY A 16 -61.30 19.90 20.12
C GLY A 16 -60.71 18.48 20.20
N ARG A 17 -61.47 17.48 19.64
CA ARG A 17 -61.05 16.06 19.57
C ARG A 17 -59.64 15.88 18.91
N ASP A 18 -59.23 16.80 18.04
CA ASP A 18 -57.91 16.79 17.37
C ASP A 18 -56.86 17.50 18.18
N GLY A 19 -57.24 18.48 19.05
CA GLY A 19 -56.29 19.23 19.87
C GLY A 19 -55.58 18.38 20.93
N THR A 20 -56.29 17.42 21.51
CA THR A 20 -55.66 16.48 22.48
C THR A 20 -54.65 15.56 21.83
N ARG A 21 -54.84 15.15 20.55
CA ARG A 21 -53.86 14.34 19.81
C ARG A 21 -52.60 15.13 19.48
N ILE A 22 -52.76 16.38 19.04
CA ILE A 22 -51.66 17.26 18.73
C ILE A 22 -50.84 17.59 19.99
N PHE A 23 -51.54 17.90 21.10
CA PHE A 23 -50.87 18.14 22.37
C PHE A 23 -50.05 16.95 22.85
N THR A 24 -50.64 15.73 22.80
CA THR A 24 -49.92 14.50 23.15
C THR A 24 -48.70 14.28 22.28
N MET A 25 -48.79 14.53 20.98
CA MET A 25 -47.66 14.43 20.07
C MET A 25 -46.55 15.48 20.38
N VAL A 26 -46.96 16.71 20.71
CA VAL A 26 -45.98 17.79 21.05
C VAL A 26 -45.27 17.48 22.36
N VAL A 27 -46.01 17.03 23.39
CA VAL A 27 -45.38 16.61 24.66
C VAL A 27 -44.47 15.43 24.50
N PHE A 28 -44.88 14.45 23.70
CA PHE A 28 -44.06 13.30 23.34
C PHE A 28 -42.72 13.79 22.70
N TRP A 29 -42.84 14.65 21.72
CA TRP A 29 -41.69 15.21 21.00
C TRP A 29 -40.75 16.01 21.92
N ALA A 30 -41.33 16.82 22.79
CA ALA A 30 -40.57 17.67 23.71
C ALA A 30 -39.81 16.91 24.80
N LEU A 31 -40.23 15.70 25.14
CA LEU A 31 -39.61 14.88 26.19
C LEU A 31 -38.70 13.81 25.61
N GLU A 32 -39.13 13.11 24.56
CA GLU A 32 -38.36 11.99 23.99
C GLU A 32 -37.10 12.49 23.26
N MET A 33 -37.21 13.56 22.44
CA MET A 33 -36.12 13.99 21.61
C MET A 33 -34.90 14.45 22.42
N PRO A 34 -35.02 15.29 23.45
CA PRO A 34 -33.85 15.66 24.26
C PRO A 34 -33.23 14.46 25.00
N ALA A 35 -34.06 13.57 25.55
CA ALA A 35 -33.57 12.39 26.24
C ALA A 35 -32.82 11.45 25.30
N LEU A 36 -33.33 11.24 24.08
CA LEU A 36 -32.70 10.45 23.05
C LEU A 36 -31.34 11.09 22.63
N MET A 37 -31.31 12.41 22.34
CA MET A 37 -30.11 13.15 21.93
C MET A 37 -29.04 13.06 23.00
N VAL A 38 -29.36 13.30 24.26
CA VAL A 38 -28.41 13.21 25.38
C VAL A 38 -27.85 11.81 25.50
N THR A 39 -28.70 10.78 25.45
CA THR A 39 -28.27 9.39 25.57
C THR A 39 -27.38 8.96 24.42
N LEU A 40 -27.72 9.32 23.18
CA LEU A 40 -26.91 9.05 22.01
C LEU A 40 -25.56 9.77 22.07
N SER A 41 -25.54 11.03 22.55
CA SER A 41 -24.30 11.79 22.71
C SER A 41 -23.36 11.17 23.76
N ILE A 42 -23.90 10.76 24.91
CA ILE A 42 -23.13 10.06 25.95
C ILE A 42 -22.56 8.74 25.42
N ALA A 43 -23.40 7.95 24.73
CA ALA A 43 -23.00 6.69 24.14
C ALA A 43 -21.90 6.88 23.07
N PHE A 44 -22.05 7.93 22.24
CA PHE A 44 -21.04 8.30 21.24
C PHE A 44 -19.69 8.70 21.86
N GLU A 45 -19.69 9.59 22.87
CA GLU A 45 -18.47 9.97 23.56
C GLU A 45 -17.77 8.78 24.21
N TRP A 46 -18.54 7.87 24.81
CA TRP A 46 -18.00 6.67 25.42
C TRP A 46 -17.36 5.74 24.37
N GLY A 47 -17.99 5.53 23.21
CA GLY A 47 -17.43 4.78 22.11
C GLY A 47 -16.19 5.46 21.50
N ALA A 48 -16.23 6.79 21.32
CA ALA A 48 -15.11 7.59 20.80
C ALA A 48 -13.88 7.51 21.72
N ARG A 49 -14.06 7.63 23.04
CA ARG A 49 -12.97 7.44 24.01
C ARG A 49 -12.34 6.06 23.95
N ARG A 50 -13.10 5.03 23.59
CA ARG A 50 -12.64 3.66 23.40
C ARG A 50 -12.10 3.37 21.99
N ARG A 51 -12.05 4.37 21.12
CA ARG A 51 -11.63 4.25 19.71
C ARG A 51 -12.40 3.19 18.93
N TRP A 52 -13.69 3.10 19.15
CA TRP A 52 -14.53 2.18 18.39
C TRP A 52 -14.63 2.61 16.93
N GLY A 53 -14.63 1.63 16.02
CA GLY A 53 -14.89 1.91 14.61
C GLY A 53 -16.33 2.38 14.37
N SER A 54 -16.54 3.15 13.32
CA SER A 54 -17.83 3.76 12.93
C SER A 54 -18.98 2.76 12.88
N THR A 55 -18.73 1.55 12.40
CA THR A 55 -19.76 0.48 12.34
C THR A 55 -20.29 0.09 13.73
N ARG A 56 -19.39 -0.07 14.72
CA ARG A 56 -19.81 -0.40 16.10
C ARG A 56 -20.56 0.76 16.75
N MET A 57 -20.13 2.00 16.49
CA MET A 57 -20.81 3.18 16.96
C MET A 57 -22.24 3.28 16.39
N LEU A 58 -22.39 3.04 15.08
CA LEU A 58 -23.70 3.05 14.44
C LEU A 58 -24.62 1.98 15.01
N LEU A 59 -24.14 0.73 15.13
CA LEU A 59 -24.91 -0.37 15.70
C LEU A 59 -25.37 -0.08 17.14
N MET A 60 -24.48 0.46 17.98
CA MET A 60 -24.81 0.86 19.34
C MET A 60 -25.86 1.98 19.36
N SER A 61 -25.71 3.01 18.53
CA SER A 61 -26.66 4.12 18.45
C SER A 61 -28.06 3.66 18.03
N VAL A 62 -28.13 2.79 17.01
CA VAL A 62 -29.40 2.19 16.55
C VAL A 62 -30.03 1.35 17.64
N SER A 63 -29.25 0.52 18.35
CA SER A 63 -29.77 -0.32 19.43
C SER A 63 -30.32 0.51 20.61
N VAL A 64 -29.61 1.56 21.00
CA VAL A 64 -30.04 2.49 22.06
C VAL A 64 -31.29 3.23 21.64
N ALA A 65 -31.34 3.75 20.42
CA ALA A 65 -32.51 4.45 19.90
C ALA A 65 -33.73 3.55 19.82
N ALA A 66 -33.59 2.32 19.33
CA ALA A 66 -34.67 1.35 19.26
C ALA A 66 -35.26 1.00 20.65
N ALA A 67 -34.39 0.73 21.62
CA ALA A 67 -34.77 0.42 22.98
C ALA A 67 -35.52 1.60 23.64
N MET A 68 -34.97 2.81 23.50
CA MET A 68 -35.60 4.03 24.04
C MET A 68 -36.95 4.33 23.39
N GLY A 69 -37.04 4.22 22.06
CA GLY A 69 -38.28 4.51 21.34
C GLY A 69 -39.39 3.56 21.74
N VAL A 70 -39.11 2.26 21.85
CA VAL A 70 -40.08 1.27 22.32
C VAL A 70 -40.50 1.57 23.75
N LEU A 71 -39.55 1.78 24.67
CA LEU A 71 -39.80 2.06 26.08
C LEU A 71 -40.67 3.33 26.24
N PHE A 72 -40.34 4.39 25.54
CA PHE A 72 -41.07 5.64 25.62
C PHE A 72 -42.45 5.55 25.01
N GLY A 73 -42.66 4.85 23.90
CA GLY A 73 -43.97 4.57 23.33
C GLY A 73 -44.87 3.77 24.27
N LEU A 74 -44.30 2.76 24.93
CA LEU A 74 -45.04 1.98 25.94
C LEU A 74 -45.41 2.82 27.16
N LEU A 75 -44.48 3.63 27.66
CA LEU A 75 -44.68 4.54 28.79
C LEU A 75 -45.81 5.54 28.49
N LEU A 76 -45.78 6.15 27.29
CA LEU A 76 -46.82 7.09 26.88
C LEU A 76 -48.20 6.44 26.81
N CYS A 77 -48.27 5.22 26.27
CA CYS A 77 -49.53 4.46 26.23
C CYS A 77 -50.04 4.13 27.64
N PHE A 78 -49.15 3.73 28.55
CA PHE A 78 -49.49 3.42 29.95
C PHE A 78 -50.01 4.67 30.68
N VAL A 79 -49.28 5.80 30.60
CA VAL A 79 -49.67 7.08 31.23
C VAL A 79 -51.00 7.55 30.67
N GLY A 80 -51.21 7.49 29.36
CA GLY A 80 -52.45 7.89 28.72
C GLY A 80 -53.65 7.02 29.16
N GLN A 81 -53.49 5.71 29.29
CA GLN A 81 -54.54 4.83 29.74
C GLN A 81 -54.90 5.01 31.24
N THR A 82 -53.87 5.30 32.07
CA THR A 82 -54.03 5.49 33.52
C THR A 82 -54.75 6.81 33.84
N PHE A 83 -54.47 7.86 33.12
CA PHE A 83 -55.03 9.20 33.36
C PHE A 83 -56.26 9.52 32.51
N ALA A 84 -56.63 8.70 31.52
CA ALA A 84 -57.80 8.85 30.68
C ALA A 84 -59.12 8.95 31.47
N PRO A 85 -59.35 8.16 32.54
CA PRO A 85 -60.56 8.25 33.34
C PRO A 85 -60.75 9.57 34.06
N LEU A 86 -59.69 10.27 34.42
CA LEU A 86 -59.72 11.53 35.17
C LEU A 86 -60.06 12.75 34.28
N SER A 87 -59.86 12.63 32.96
CA SER A 87 -60.07 13.74 32.03
C SER A 87 -61.40 13.72 31.26
N GLY A 88 -62.21 12.71 31.43
CA GLY A 88 -63.60 12.59 30.86
C GLY A 88 -63.64 12.45 29.31
N SER A 89 -62.60 12.69 28.59
CA SER A 89 -62.60 12.77 27.13
C SER A 89 -61.50 11.99 26.39
N TRP A 90 -60.60 11.34 27.11
CA TRP A 90 -59.43 10.67 26.54
C TRP A 90 -59.71 9.22 26.18
N ARG A 91 -60.20 8.95 24.98
CA ARG A 91 -60.07 7.59 24.41
C ARG A 91 -58.74 7.48 23.70
N HIS A 92 -57.78 6.74 24.27
CA HIS A 92 -56.51 6.49 23.65
C HIS A 92 -56.67 5.74 22.34
N PRO A 93 -56.23 6.29 21.19
CA PRO A 93 -56.39 5.65 19.88
C PRO A 93 -55.41 4.49 19.66
N PHE A 94 -54.42 4.32 20.54
CA PHE A 94 -53.33 3.38 20.35
C PHE A 94 -53.37 2.20 21.30
N THR A 95 -53.25 1.00 20.75
CA THR A 95 -52.87 -0.20 21.49
C THR A 95 -51.38 -0.14 21.83
N TYR A 96 -50.93 -0.85 22.87
CA TYR A 96 -49.51 -0.90 23.27
C TYR A 96 -48.57 -1.22 22.07
N GLY A 97 -48.97 -2.18 21.21
CA GLY A 97 -48.19 -2.53 20.02
C GLY A 97 -48.01 -1.38 19.03
N ARG A 98 -49.08 -0.59 18.77
CA ARG A 98 -49.01 0.58 17.88
C ARG A 98 -48.20 1.72 18.50
N ALA A 99 -48.29 1.92 19.80
CA ALA A 99 -47.53 2.93 20.52
C ALA A 99 -46.02 2.60 20.52
N ALA A 100 -45.68 1.34 20.79
CA ALA A 100 -44.30 0.87 20.70
C ALA A 100 -43.73 1.00 19.28
N MET A 101 -44.49 0.63 18.26
CA MET A 101 -44.07 0.77 16.85
C MET A 101 -43.85 2.25 16.47
N PHE A 102 -44.74 3.14 16.87
CA PHE A 102 -44.63 4.57 16.61
C PHE A 102 -43.38 5.17 17.29
N GLY A 103 -43.17 4.85 18.58
CA GLY A 103 -41.98 5.28 19.31
C GLY A 103 -40.68 4.77 18.66
N LEU A 104 -40.66 3.50 18.24
CA LEU A 104 -39.52 2.90 17.53
C LEU A 104 -39.20 3.64 16.22
N LEU A 105 -40.23 3.83 15.37
CA LEU A 105 -40.00 4.52 14.06
C LEU A 105 -39.53 5.95 14.25
N PHE A 106 -40.12 6.65 15.24
CA PHE A 106 -39.71 8.01 15.57
C PHE A 106 -38.26 8.08 16.07
N ALA A 107 -37.88 7.22 17.01
CA ALA A 107 -36.51 7.18 17.54
C ALA A 107 -35.49 6.80 16.47
N LEU A 108 -35.81 5.86 15.59
CA LEU A 108 -34.95 5.48 14.48
C LEU A 108 -34.77 6.61 13.47
N PHE A 109 -35.82 7.36 13.15
CA PHE A 109 -35.71 8.54 12.29
C PHE A 109 -34.74 9.60 12.87
N HIS A 110 -34.94 9.93 14.18
CA HIS A 110 -34.06 10.90 14.84
C HIS A 110 -32.62 10.38 15.03
N CYS A 111 -32.45 9.08 15.28
CA CYS A 111 -31.15 8.44 15.29
C CYS A 111 -30.44 8.57 13.92
N GLY A 112 -31.19 8.41 12.82
CA GLY A 112 -30.67 8.62 11.47
C GLY A 112 -30.16 10.04 11.24
N VAL A 113 -30.97 11.04 11.61
CA VAL A 113 -30.58 12.47 11.52
C VAL A 113 -29.34 12.74 12.38
N TRP A 114 -29.34 12.23 13.62
CA TRP A 114 -28.22 12.38 14.54
C TRP A 114 -26.96 11.68 14.02
N ALA A 115 -27.07 10.49 13.46
CA ALA A 115 -25.97 9.75 12.89
C ALA A 115 -25.32 10.47 11.69
N LEU A 116 -26.13 11.15 10.85
CA LEU A 116 -25.63 11.99 9.78
C LEU A 116 -24.83 13.21 10.32
N ALA A 117 -25.24 13.75 11.46
CA ALA A 117 -24.58 14.92 12.05
C ALA A 117 -23.28 14.56 12.82
N PHE A 118 -23.21 13.38 13.43
CA PHE A 118 -22.11 13.00 14.34
C PHE A 118 -21.32 11.77 13.89
N VAL A 119 -21.98 10.69 13.51
CA VAL A 119 -21.30 9.44 13.14
C VAL A 119 -20.67 9.52 11.74
N TYR A 120 -21.36 10.14 10.80
CA TYR A 120 -20.85 10.30 9.44
C TYR A 120 -19.58 11.16 9.35
N PRO A 121 -19.50 12.36 9.96
CA PRO A 121 -18.25 13.14 9.98
C PRO A 121 -17.09 12.39 10.66
N TYR A 122 -17.38 11.70 11.77
CA TYR A 122 -16.39 10.88 12.47
C TYR A 122 -15.87 9.75 11.57
N ALA A 123 -16.76 9.05 10.86
CA ALA A 123 -16.38 7.99 9.93
C ALA A 123 -15.57 8.52 8.73
N ALA A 124 -15.95 9.69 8.21
CA ALA A 124 -15.25 10.35 7.12
C ALA A 124 -13.83 10.80 7.53
N ASP A 125 -13.66 11.29 8.75
CA ASP A 125 -12.36 11.70 9.29
C ASP A 125 -11.45 10.49 9.55
N ASP A 126 -11.97 9.43 10.15
CA ASP A 126 -11.24 8.16 10.35
C ASP A 126 -10.79 7.55 9.00
N ALA A 127 -11.64 7.60 7.98
CA ALA A 127 -11.29 7.15 6.64
C ALA A 127 -10.16 8.01 6.01
N ARG A 128 -10.24 9.34 6.16
CA ARG A 128 -9.18 10.25 5.68
C ARG A 128 -7.85 10.00 6.39
N HIS A 129 -7.87 9.81 7.70
CA HIS A 129 -6.64 9.48 8.44
C HIS A 129 -5.99 8.20 7.94
N ARG A 130 -6.77 7.15 7.70
CA ARG A 130 -6.25 5.88 7.16
C ARG A 130 -5.66 6.02 5.75
N THR A 131 -6.27 6.83 4.88
CA THR A 131 -5.72 7.08 3.54
C THR A 131 -4.40 7.84 3.61
N LEU A 132 -4.30 8.87 4.44
CA LEU A 132 -3.06 9.64 4.65
C LEU A 132 -1.95 8.78 5.26
N GLU A 133 -2.26 7.92 6.21
CA GLU A 133 -1.28 6.97 6.76
C GLU A 133 -0.79 5.96 5.71
N ALA A 134 -1.70 5.42 4.90
CA ALA A 134 -1.35 4.53 3.80
C ALA A 134 -0.45 5.22 2.76
N GLU A 135 -0.72 6.47 2.41
CA GLU A 135 0.11 7.27 1.51
C GLU A 135 1.50 7.54 2.12
N ARG A 136 1.57 7.91 3.40
CA ARG A 136 2.86 8.09 4.10
C ARG A 136 3.68 6.82 4.13
N LEU A 137 3.05 5.67 4.40
CA LEU A 137 3.74 4.38 4.39
C LEU A 137 4.23 4.00 2.99
N ARG A 138 3.44 4.27 1.95
CA ARG A 138 3.86 4.08 0.55
C ARG A 138 5.07 4.94 0.21
N THR A 139 5.01 6.25 0.48
CA THR A 139 6.13 7.17 0.23
C THR A 139 7.38 6.79 1.02
N ALA A 140 7.24 6.38 2.28
CA ALA A 140 8.36 5.90 3.09
C ALA A 140 8.95 4.60 2.53
N ALA A 141 8.12 3.67 2.06
CA ALA A 141 8.55 2.44 1.42
C ALA A 141 9.27 2.70 0.09
N GLU A 142 8.77 3.64 -0.73
CA GLU A 142 9.42 4.09 -1.96
C GLU A 142 10.77 4.74 -1.70
N LEU A 143 10.86 5.65 -0.72
CA LEU A 143 12.14 6.25 -0.31
C LEU A 143 13.12 5.19 0.22
N THR A 144 12.65 4.21 0.96
CA THR A 144 13.48 3.11 1.45
C THR A 144 13.96 2.23 0.28
N ARG A 145 13.07 1.96 -0.68
CA ARG A 145 13.41 1.23 -1.92
C ARG A 145 14.47 1.98 -2.72
N LEU A 146 14.30 3.30 -2.93
CA LEU A 146 15.29 4.14 -3.63
C LEU A 146 16.64 4.15 -2.90
N ARG A 147 16.64 4.28 -1.58
CA ARG A 147 17.87 4.22 -0.77
C ARG A 147 18.57 2.87 -0.80
N SER A 148 17.83 1.77 -0.97
CA SER A 148 18.40 0.42 -1.02
C SER A 148 18.97 0.03 -2.40
N GLN A 149 18.65 0.76 -3.46
CA GLN A 149 19.11 0.46 -4.81
C GLN A 149 20.59 0.84 -5.06
N LEU A 150 21.11 1.80 -4.30
CA LEU A 150 22.56 2.08 -4.27
C LEU A 150 23.00 2.18 -2.81
N GLU A 151 23.85 1.26 -2.40
CA GLU A 151 24.41 1.25 -1.05
C GLU A 151 25.16 2.59 -0.79
N PRO A 152 24.77 3.39 0.25
CA PRO A 152 25.41 4.68 0.51
C PRO A 152 26.94 4.55 0.68
N HIS A 153 27.38 3.43 1.20
CA HIS A 153 28.78 3.11 1.37
C HIS A 153 29.52 2.91 0.02
N PHE A 154 28.83 2.36 -1.01
CA PHE A 154 29.37 2.28 -2.35
C PHE A 154 29.64 3.67 -2.93
N ILE A 155 28.67 4.60 -2.81
CA ILE A 155 28.82 5.98 -3.31
C ILE A 155 29.97 6.69 -2.61
N LEU A 156 30.03 6.66 -1.27
CA LEU A 156 31.09 7.31 -0.49
C LEU A 156 32.47 6.76 -0.84
N ASN A 157 32.59 5.44 -0.95
CA ASN A 157 33.87 4.81 -1.30
C ASN A 157 34.30 5.13 -2.73
N THR A 158 33.35 5.19 -3.67
CA THR A 158 33.63 5.59 -5.06
C THR A 158 34.13 7.05 -5.13
N LEU A 159 33.47 7.95 -4.39
CA LEU A 159 33.90 9.35 -4.31
C LEU A 159 35.32 9.48 -3.71
N ASN A 160 35.63 8.72 -2.66
CA ASN A 160 36.98 8.69 -2.07
C ASN A 160 38.02 8.17 -3.05
N THR A 161 37.71 7.12 -3.83
CA THR A 161 38.60 6.61 -4.89
C THR A 161 38.80 7.66 -5.95
N ILE A 162 37.73 8.32 -6.42
CA ILE A 162 37.85 9.41 -7.41
C ILE A 162 38.70 10.54 -6.86
N ALA A 163 38.51 10.99 -5.63
CA ALA A 163 39.29 12.05 -5.00
C ALA A 163 40.79 11.70 -4.94
N GLY A 164 41.12 10.44 -4.62
CA GLY A 164 42.52 9.97 -4.65
C GLY A 164 43.16 10.00 -6.05
N LEU A 165 42.36 9.76 -7.09
CA LEU A 165 42.85 9.74 -8.48
C LEU A 165 42.94 11.13 -9.14
N VAL A 166 42.31 12.16 -8.60
CA VAL A 166 42.25 13.50 -9.24
C VAL A 166 43.60 14.06 -9.55
N THR A 167 44.59 13.88 -8.66
CA THR A 167 45.93 14.43 -8.82
C THR A 167 46.83 13.56 -9.71
N HIS A 168 46.73 12.25 -9.60
CA HIS A 168 47.64 11.31 -10.24
C HIS A 168 47.15 10.78 -11.59
N GLU A 169 45.82 10.52 -11.69
CA GLU A 169 45.15 9.97 -12.87
C GLU A 169 43.88 10.78 -13.24
N PRO A 170 43.97 12.04 -13.61
CA PRO A 170 42.80 12.92 -13.78
C PRO A 170 41.85 12.48 -14.89
N ARG A 171 42.34 11.75 -15.89
CA ARG A 171 41.48 11.17 -16.95
C ARG A 171 40.62 10.02 -16.42
N LYS A 172 41.21 9.14 -15.60
CA LYS A 172 40.53 8.03 -14.96
C LYS A 172 39.52 8.55 -13.93
N ALA A 173 39.88 9.56 -13.12
CA ALA A 173 38.98 10.21 -12.17
C ALA A 173 37.73 10.79 -12.86
N ARG A 174 37.88 11.51 -13.98
CA ARG A 174 36.75 12.04 -14.77
C ARG A 174 35.87 10.94 -15.34
N ARG A 175 36.47 9.86 -15.85
CA ARG A 175 35.73 8.72 -16.38
C ARG A 175 34.88 8.04 -15.28
N LEU A 176 35.45 7.77 -14.11
CA LEU A 176 34.74 7.19 -12.97
C LEU A 176 33.61 8.10 -12.44
N LEU A 177 33.84 9.43 -12.46
CA LEU A 177 32.79 10.39 -12.07
C LEU A 177 31.64 10.37 -13.06
N ALA A 178 31.91 10.25 -14.37
CA ALA A 178 30.85 10.08 -15.38
C ALA A 178 30.10 8.77 -15.19
N CYS A 179 30.80 7.64 -14.98
CA CYS A 179 30.17 6.34 -14.68
C CYS A 179 29.27 6.41 -13.44
N LEU A 180 29.75 7.04 -12.36
CA LEU A 180 28.95 7.21 -11.14
C LEU A 180 27.71 8.09 -11.42
N GLY A 181 27.84 9.18 -12.16
CA GLY A 181 26.74 10.05 -12.55
C GLY A 181 25.66 9.31 -13.36
N ASP A 182 26.08 8.47 -14.31
CA ASP A 182 25.15 7.66 -15.12
C ASP A 182 24.46 6.60 -14.28
N LEU A 183 25.18 5.88 -13.40
CA LEU A 183 24.59 4.90 -12.49
C LEU A 183 23.54 5.53 -11.56
N LEU A 184 23.82 6.73 -11.03
CA LEU A 184 22.87 7.47 -10.18
C LEU A 184 21.65 7.92 -10.97
N ARG A 185 21.85 8.42 -12.19
CA ARG A 185 20.74 8.82 -13.07
C ARG A 185 19.83 7.64 -13.39
N ASP A 186 20.41 6.50 -13.76
CA ASP A 186 19.65 5.29 -14.07
C ASP A 186 18.80 4.80 -12.89
N VAL A 187 19.26 4.98 -11.66
CA VAL A 187 18.52 4.60 -10.45
C VAL A 187 17.42 5.61 -10.08
N LEU A 188 17.67 6.91 -10.31
CA LEU A 188 16.76 8.00 -9.94
C LEU A 188 15.67 8.26 -10.98
N CYS A 189 15.89 7.90 -12.25
CA CYS A 189 14.84 8.01 -13.25
C CYS A 189 13.76 6.96 -13.04
N GLU A 190 12.49 7.38 -13.12
CA GLU A 190 11.35 6.48 -13.23
C GLU A 190 11.46 5.72 -14.55
N ALA A 191 12.05 4.53 -14.50
CA ALA A 191 12.19 3.68 -15.67
C ALA A 191 11.19 2.53 -15.62
N GLU A 192 10.90 1.97 -16.78
CA GLU A 192 10.08 0.78 -16.92
C GLU A 192 10.59 -0.35 -15.99
N GLU A 193 9.68 -1.16 -15.47
CA GLU A 193 10.03 -2.31 -14.61
C GLU A 193 10.87 -3.38 -15.34
N MET A 194 10.84 -3.37 -16.68
CA MET A 194 11.55 -4.28 -17.56
C MET A 194 12.55 -3.50 -18.40
N GLN A 195 13.70 -4.10 -18.65
CA GLN A 195 14.73 -3.57 -19.54
C GLN A 195 15.34 -4.69 -20.39
N THR A 196 16.07 -4.35 -21.44
CA THR A 196 16.78 -5.35 -22.23
C THR A 196 17.98 -5.88 -21.43
N LEU A 197 18.40 -7.10 -21.72
CA LEU A 197 19.63 -7.64 -21.16
C LEU A 197 20.85 -6.76 -21.50
N ASP A 198 20.90 -6.16 -22.67
CA ASP A 198 21.96 -5.27 -23.07
C ASP A 198 22.05 -4.02 -22.19
N GLU A 199 20.90 -3.40 -21.85
CA GLU A 199 20.83 -2.28 -20.91
C GLU A 199 21.31 -2.68 -19.51
N GLU A 200 20.93 -3.87 -19.01
CA GLU A 200 21.40 -4.42 -17.73
C GLU A 200 22.91 -4.64 -17.74
N ILE A 201 23.47 -5.26 -18.80
CA ILE A 201 24.90 -5.52 -18.95
C ILE A 201 25.69 -4.19 -19.07
N ALA A 202 25.17 -3.21 -19.79
CA ALA A 202 25.81 -1.89 -19.89
C ALA A 202 25.88 -1.21 -18.51
N TRP A 203 24.82 -1.32 -17.69
CA TRP A 203 24.80 -0.84 -16.31
C TRP A 203 25.83 -1.58 -15.45
N LEU A 204 25.86 -2.90 -15.50
CA LEU A 204 26.80 -3.74 -14.74
C LEU A 204 28.26 -3.49 -15.13
N ARG A 205 28.56 -3.22 -16.39
CA ARG A 205 29.92 -2.86 -16.83
C ARG A 205 30.41 -1.55 -16.23
N ARG A 206 29.55 -0.52 -16.16
CA ARG A 206 29.88 0.75 -15.47
C ARG A 206 30.11 0.52 -13.95
N TYR A 207 29.29 -0.32 -13.34
CA TYR A 207 29.45 -0.71 -11.94
C TYR A 207 30.77 -1.47 -11.71
N ALA A 208 31.09 -2.43 -12.56
CA ALA A 208 32.35 -3.20 -12.54
C ALA A 208 33.56 -2.33 -12.68
N GLU A 209 33.57 -1.37 -13.62
CA GLU A 209 34.69 -0.43 -13.84
C GLU A 209 35.03 0.37 -12.58
N ILE A 210 34.01 0.80 -11.82
CA ILE A 210 34.22 1.47 -10.55
C ILE A 210 34.84 0.52 -9.52
N LEU A 211 34.35 -0.72 -9.44
CA LEU A 211 34.89 -1.71 -8.50
C LEU A 211 36.33 -2.13 -8.83
N GLU A 212 36.63 -2.39 -10.09
CA GLU A 212 37.99 -2.73 -10.55
C GLU A 212 39.00 -1.58 -10.23
N SER A 213 38.59 -0.33 -10.50
CA SER A 213 39.41 0.83 -10.17
C SER A 213 39.63 1.02 -8.67
N ARG A 214 38.63 0.66 -7.85
CA ARG A 214 38.72 0.74 -6.40
C ARG A 214 39.62 -0.34 -5.80
N HIS A 215 39.71 -1.50 -6.41
CA HIS A 215 40.43 -2.66 -5.89
C HIS A 215 41.74 -2.92 -6.60
N ASP A 216 42.19 -2.02 -7.47
CA ASP A 216 43.51 -1.89 -8.06
C ASP A 216 44.21 -3.22 -8.44
N GLY A 217 43.62 -3.94 -9.38
CA GLY A 217 44.12 -5.23 -9.86
C GLY A 217 43.77 -6.46 -9.01
N HIS A 218 43.16 -6.29 -7.83
CA HIS A 218 42.72 -7.40 -7.01
C HIS A 218 41.34 -7.95 -7.44
N LEU A 219 40.61 -7.29 -8.34
CA LEU A 219 39.32 -7.69 -8.87
C LEU A 219 39.29 -7.48 -10.38
N SER A 220 38.78 -8.45 -11.10
CA SER A 220 38.56 -8.41 -12.54
C SER A 220 37.20 -8.98 -12.93
N PHE A 221 36.61 -8.46 -14.02
CA PHE A 221 35.38 -8.95 -14.58
C PHE A 221 35.56 -9.49 -15.99
N GLU A 222 34.92 -10.62 -16.28
CA GLU A 222 34.82 -11.17 -17.63
C GLU A 222 33.35 -11.24 -18.07
N TRP A 223 33.13 -10.98 -19.36
CA TRP A 223 31.78 -10.86 -19.94
C TRP A 223 31.65 -11.77 -21.17
N GLU A 224 30.80 -12.76 -21.10
CA GLU A 224 30.52 -13.69 -22.20
C GLU A 224 29.01 -13.59 -22.53
N ILE A 225 28.64 -12.66 -23.41
CA ILE A 225 27.24 -12.35 -23.71
C ILE A 225 26.92 -12.72 -25.15
N ASP A 226 25.98 -13.65 -25.33
CA ASP A 226 25.44 -14.03 -26.65
C ASP A 226 24.67 -12.83 -27.27
N GLU A 227 25.02 -12.46 -28.50
CA GLU A 227 24.35 -11.38 -29.25
C GLU A 227 22.84 -11.58 -29.34
N ARG A 228 22.37 -12.83 -29.47
CA ARG A 228 20.94 -13.19 -29.55
C ARG A 228 20.20 -12.94 -28.23
N ALA A 229 20.90 -12.92 -27.10
CA ALA A 229 20.31 -12.69 -25.79
C ALA A 229 20.12 -11.22 -25.45
N ARG A 230 20.83 -10.29 -26.12
CA ARG A 230 20.88 -8.86 -25.77
C ARG A 230 19.51 -8.17 -25.73
N ASN A 231 18.62 -8.52 -26.68
CA ASN A 231 17.30 -7.91 -26.82
C ASN A 231 16.21 -8.55 -25.94
N VAL A 232 16.57 -9.58 -25.15
CA VAL A 232 15.61 -10.23 -24.25
C VAL A 232 15.30 -9.30 -23.09
N LEU A 233 14.01 -9.12 -22.80
CA LEU A 233 13.54 -8.31 -21.68
C LEU A 233 13.69 -9.07 -20.36
N ILE A 234 14.29 -8.42 -19.38
CA ILE A 234 14.45 -8.92 -18.02
C ILE A 234 14.00 -7.86 -17.02
N PRO A 235 13.64 -8.22 -15.79
CA PRO A 235 13.38 -7.26 -14.73
C PRO A 235 14.63 -6.40 -14.47
N ARG A 236 14.43 -5.10 -14.36
CA ARG A 236 15.52 -4.13 -14.14
C ARG A 236 16.33 -4.49 -12.89
N LEU A 237 17.65 -4.38 -12.98
CA LEU A 237 18.62 -4.67 -11.91
C LEU A 237 18.41 -6.10 -11.32
N LEU A 238 18.14 -7.07 -12.20
CA LEU A 238 17.96 -8.47 -11.84
C LEU A 238 19.29 -9.13 -11.46
N LEU A 239 20.34 -8.88 -12.24
CA LEU A 239 21.66 -9.50 -12.07
C LEU A 239 22.53 -8.74 -11.07
N GLN A 240 22.26 -7.47 -10.80
CA GLN A 240 23.03 -6.66 -9.84
C GLN A 240 23.24 -7.33 -8.49
N PRO A 241 22.20 -7.86 -7.78
CA PRO A 241 22.41 -8.49 -6.48
C PRO A 241 23.27 -9.76 -6.53
N LEU A 242 23.28 -10.44 -7.69
CA LEU A 242 24.13 -11.61 -7.90
C LEU A 242 25.59 -11.20 -8.08
N VAL A 243 25.84 -10.15 -8.87
CA VAL A 243 27.18 -9.58 -9.06
C VAL A 243 27.72 -8.99 -7.75
N GLU A 244 26.89 -8.24 -6.98
CA GLU A 244 27.30 -7.75 -5.68
C GLU A 244 27.68 -8.87 -4.72
N ASN A 245 26.91 -9.96 -4.72
CA ASN A 245 27.18 -11.14 -3.91
C ASN A 245 28.48 -11.83 -4.33
N ALA A 246 28.69 -12.02 -5.63
CA ALA A 246 29.91 -12.59 -6.20
C ALA A 246 31.15 -11.76 -5.85
N VAL A 247 31.05 -10.43 -5.87
CA VAL A 247 32.14 -9.52 -5.47
C VAL A 247 32.40 -9.59 -3.98
N LYS A 248 31.37 -9.31 -3.13
CA LYS A 248 31.53 -9.13 -1.68
C LYS A 248 31.88 -10.43 -0.95
N HIS A 249 31.22 -11.51 -1.33
CA HIS A 249 31.32 -12.82 -0.65
C HIS A 249 32.17 -13.84 -1.38
N GLY A 250 32.51 -13.58 -2.66
CA GLY A 250 33.34 -14.41 -3.50
C GLY A 250 34.70 -13.78 -3.78
N ALA A 251 34.81 -13.03 -4.86
CA ALA A 251 36.07 -12.55 -5.42
C ALA A 251 36.94 -11.75 -4.43
N LEU A 252 36.38 -10.85 -3.65
CA LEU A 252 37.08 -10.04 -2.63
C LEU A 252 37.47 -10.80 -1.35
N GLN A 253 37.06 -12.07 -1.20
CA GLN A 253 37.55 -12.94 -0.12
C GLN A 253 38.91 -13.58 -0.44
N ARG A 254 39.36 -13.45 -1.69
CA ARG A 254 40.71 -13.84 -2.09
C ARG A 254 41.68 -12.68 -1.82
N SER A 255 42.93 -13.02 -1.47
CA SER A 255 44.00 -12.03 -1.29
C SER A 255 44.41 -11.41 -2.62
N HIS A 256 44.33 -12.17 -3.72
CA HIS A 256 44.77 -11.76 -5.07
C HIS A 256 43.85 -12.44 -6.12
N ASP A 257 43.81 -11.89 -7.32
CA ASP A 257 43.17 -12.45 -8.52
C ASP A 257 41.71 -12.82 -8.34
N GLY A 258 40.97 -11.97 -7.59
CA GLY A 258 39.53 -12.07 -7.49
C GLY A 258 38.89 -11.87 -8.87
N LYS A 259 38.02 -12.81 -9.27
CA LYS A 259 37.43 -12.82 -10.61
C LYS A 259 35.94 -13.04 -10.54
N VAL A 260 35.19 -12.26 -11.29
CA VAL A 260 33.75 -12.46 -11.50
C VAL A 260 33.50 -12.62 -13.00
N VAL A 261 32.82 -13.67 -13.36
CA VAL A 261 32.44 -13.97 -14.76
C VAL A 261 30.94 -13.86 -14.89
N VAL A 262 30.48 -13.04 -15.85
CA VAL A 262 29.07 -12.89 -16.19
C VAL A 262 28.82 -13.46 -17.56
N ARG A 263 27.97 -14.49 -17.63
CA ARG A 263 27.59 -15.14 -18.89
C ARG A 263 26.12 -14.98 -19.13
N ALA A 264 25.71 -14.77 -20.36
CA ALA A 264 24.32 -14.83 -20.75
C ALA A 264 24.20 -15.43 -22.14
N SER A 265 23.34 -16.43 -22.25
CA SER A 265 23.12 -17.15 -23.50
C SER A 265 21.66 -17.47 -23.72
N LEU A 266 21.23 -17.44 -24.96
CA LEU A 266 19.90 -17.90 -25.38
C LEU A 266 20.02 -19.37 -25.80
N VAL A 267 19.53 -20.26 -24.95
CA VAL A 267 19.51 -21.68 -25.24
C VAL A 267 18.35 -21.98 -26.19
N ALA A 268 18.66 -22.61 -27.34
CA ALA A 268 17.65 -22.97 -28.33
C ALA A 268 16.64 -23.99 -27.78
N ALA A 269 15.40 -23.93 -28.30
CA ALA A 269 14.39 -24.91 -28.02
C ALA A 269 14.78 -26.28 -28.63
N ASP A 270 14.84 -27.32 -27.82
CA ASP A 270 14.88 -28.70 -28.29
C ASP A 270 13.43 -29.16 -28.54
N GLY A 271 12.85 -28.85 -29.69
CA GLY A 271 11.56 -29.34 -30.20
C GLY A 271 10.34 -29.45 -29.24
N VAL A 272 10.57 -29.51 -27.94
CA VAL A 272 9.58 -29.71 -26.87
C VAL A 272 9.58 -28.58 -25.85
N ARG A 273 10.63 -27.72 -25.76
CA ARG A 273 10.72 -26.58 -24.83
C ARG A 273 11.00 -25.31 -25.61
N GLU A 274 10.28 -24.25 -25.27
CA GLU A 274 10.58 -22.89 -25.76
C GLU A 274 12.02 -22.50 -25.41
N GLY A 275 12.69 -21.70 -26.25
CA GLY A 275 14.03 -21.19 -25.97
C GLY A 275 14.09 -20.54 -24.58
N ARG A 276 15.23 -20.64 -23.89
CA ARG A 276 15.39 -20.07 -22.54
C ARG A 276 16.59 -19.14 -22.48
N LEU A 277 16.45 -18.03 -21.73
CA LEU A 277 17.56 -17.16 -21.37
C LEU A 277 18.22 -17.71 -20.12
N LEU A 278 19.49 -18.10 -20.23
CA LEU A 278 20.33 -18.52 -19.12
C LEU A 278 21.34 -17.41 -18.81
N CYS A 279 21.24 -16.80 -17.63
CA CYS A 279 22.23 -15.87 -17.11
C CYS A 279 22.99 -16.53 -15.96
N VAL A 280 24.32 -16.44 -16.00
CA VAL A 280 25.23 -17.02 -15.00
C VAL A 280 26.14 -15.93 -14.46
N VAL A 281 26.23 -15.84 -13.14
CA VAL A 281 27.23 -15.03 -12.42
C VAL A 281 28.07 -15.97 -11.58
N GLU A 282 29.36 -16.01 -11.84
CA GLU A 282 30.31 -16.92 -11.21
C GLU A 282 31.47 -16.13 -10.60
N ASP A 283 31.86 -16.50 -9.38
CA ASP A 283 33.06 -15.98 -8.74
C ASP A 283 34.06 -17.11 -8.47
N ASN A 284 35.32 -16.75 -8.30
CA ASN A 284 36.41 -17.68 -7.93
C ASN A 284 36.72 -17.64 -6.42
N GLY A 285 35.77 -17.22 -5.57
CA GLY A 285 35.95 -17.11 -4.13
C GLY A 285 36.05 -18.47 -3.42
N PRO A 286 36.07 -18.47 -2.09
CA PRO A 286 36.20 -19.69 -1.28
C PRO A 286 34.90 -20.50 -1.16
N GLY A 287 33.88 -20.14 -1.95
CA GLY A 287 32.54 -20.73 -1.87
C GLY A 287 31.71 -20.24 -0.69
N MET A 288 30.46 -20.68 -0.64
CA MET A 288 29.53 -20.31 0.43
C MET A 288 29.80 -21.08 1.71
N LYS A 289 29.97 -20.39 2.82
CA LYS A 289 29.97 -21.01 4.16
C LYS A 289 28.55 -21.50 4.50
N ALA A 290 28.45 -22.58 5.25
CA ALA A 290 27.18 -23.23 5.62
C ALA A 290 26.19 -22.30 6.38
N THR A 291 26.65 -21.16 6.90
CA THR A 291 25.83 -20.17 7.61
C THR A 291 25.62 -18.95 6.73
N PRO A 292 24.39 -18.70 6.21
CA PRO A 292 24.12 -17.51 5.38
C PRO A 292 24.24 -16.23 6.21
N THR A 293 25.12 -15.33 5.80
CA THR A 293 25.20 -13.98 6.36
C THR A 293 23.91 -13.21 6.03
N ARG A 294 23.31 -12.54 7.01
CA ARG A 294 22.02 -11.82 6.90
C ARG A 294 21.93 -10.83 5.72
N SER A 295 23.03 -10.20 5.33
CA SER A 295 23.07 -9.18 4.28
C SER A 295 22.85 -9.77 2.86
N GLY A 296 23.50 -10.88 2.50
CA GLY A 296 23.31 -11.55 1.20
C GLY A 296 21.91 -12.15 1.01
N ALA A 297 21.26 -12.54 2.12
CA ALA A 297 19.94 -13.17 2.07
C ALA A 297 18.81 -12.21 1.59
N ILE A 298 18.94 -10.91 1.78
CA ILE A 298 17.89 -9.92 1.39
C ILE A 298 17.90 -9.71 -0.12
N GLY A 299 19.07 -9.50 -0.73
CA GLY A 299 19.20 -9.30 -2.18
C GLY A 299 18.72 -10.51 -2.98
N LEU A 300 19.14 -11.71 -2.60
CA LEU A 300 18.76 -12.96 -3.26
C LEU A 300 17.26 -13.28 -3.10
N LYS A 301 16.66 -13.00 -1.93
CA LYS A 301 15.20 -13.10 -1.73
C LYS A 301 14.45 -12.15 -2.66
N SER A 302 14.96 -10.95 -2.87
CA SER A 302 14.36 -9.97 -3.79
C SER A 302 14.42 -10.45 -5.24
N VAL A 303 15.55 -11.04 -5.68
CA VAL A 303 15.67 -11.66 -7.02
C VAL A 303 14.65 -12.76 -7.19
N ARG A 304 14.60 -13.74 -6.26
CA ARG A 304 13.63 -14.85 -6.31
C ARG A 304 12.20 -14.33 -6.38
N ARG A 305 11.83 -13.39 -5.52
CA ARG A 305 10.48 -12.82 -5.48
C ARG A 305 10.11 -12.09 -6.78
N ARG A 306 11.04 -11.37 -7.40
CA ARG A 306 10.82 -10.73 -8.71
C ARG A 306 10.63 -11.75 -9.83
N LEU A 307 11.41 -12.81 -9.83
CA LEU A 307 11.26 -13.91 -10.78
C LEU A 307 9.89 -14.59 -10.64
N GLU A 308 9.49 -14.95 -9.42
CA GLU A 308 8.17 -15.55 -9.13
C GLU A 308 7.00 -14.67 -9.61
N LEU A 309 7.08 -13.36 -9.36
CA LEU A 309 6.00 -12.42 -9.72
C LEU A 309 5.89 -12.16 -11.24
N LYS A 310 7.01 -12.16 -11.96
CA LYS A 310 7.05 -11.79 -13.38
C LYS A 310 7.09 -13.00 -14.32
N TYR A 311 7.63 -14.12 -13.86
CA TYR A 311 7.86 -15.32 -14.65
C TYR A 311 7.54 -16.56 -13.79
N GLY A 312 6.35 -17.06 -13.80
CA GLY A 312 5.98 -18.24 -12.98
C GLY A 312 6.89 -19.46 -13.10
N GLU A 313 7.63 -19.59 -14.22
CA GLU A 313 8.53 -20.72 -14.56
C GLU A 313 10.02 -20.37 -14.48
N ALA A 314 10.38 -19.20 -13.93
CA ALA A 314 11.79 -18.84 -13.80
C ALA A 314 12.43 -19.49 -12.59
N GLU A 315 13.68 -19.92 -12.73
CA GLU A 315 14.43 -20.58 -11.67
C GLU A 315 15.70 -19.80 -11.31
N LEU A 316 15.96 -19.66 -10.01
CA LEU A 316 17.23 -19.21 -9.45
C LEU A 316 17.91 -20.39 -8.76
N ARG A 317 19.03 -20.85 -9.34
CA ARG A 317 19.85 -21.95 -8.81
C ARG A 317 21.20 -21.43 -8.34
N CYS A 318 21.75 -22.10 -7.34
CA CYS A 318 23.09 -21.83 -6.82
C CYS A 318 23.89 -23.14 -6.76
N ALA A 319 25.11 -23.10 -7.27
CA ALA A 319 26.12 -24.13 -7.08
C ALA A 319 27.34 -23.48 -6.41
N SER A 320 27.85 -24.07 -5.33
CA SER A 320 29.00 -23.57 -4.61
C SER A 320 30.00 -24.68 -4.33
N SER A 321 31.28 -24.38 -4.53
CA SER A 321 32.41 -25.26 -4.28
C SER A 321 33.50 -24.48 -3.54
N PRO A 322 34.57 -25.13 -3.04
CA PRO A 322 35.72 -24.42 -2.46
C PRO A 322 36.43 -23.49 -3.46
N ASP A 323 36.18 -23.65 -4.76
CA ASP A 323 36.81 -22.87 -5.84
C ASP A 323 35.96 -21.72 -6.34
N GLY A 324 34.74 -21.56 -5.80
CA GLY A 324 33.86 -20.47 -6.18
C GLY A 324 32.36 -20.73 -5.99
N THR A 325 31.58 -19.71 -6.30
CA THR A 325 30.11 -19.80 -6.29
C THR A 325 29.57 -19.41 -7.67
N ARG A 326 28.58 -20.16 -8.13
CA ARG A 326 27.89 -19.91 -9.40
C ARG A 326 26.40 -19.73 -9.15
N TRP A 327 25.87 -18.58 -9.52
CA TRP A 327 24.45 -18.29 -9.57
C TRP A 327 23.94 -18.39 -10.99
N MET A 328 22.80 -19.07 -11.18
CA MET A 328 22.17 -19.26 -12.47
C MET A 328 20.74 -18.78 -12.40
N VAL A 329 20.36 -17.91 -13.32
CA VAL A 329 18.98 -17.46 -13.55
C VAL A 329 18.54 -18.04 -14.89
N ASP A 330 17.49 -18.82 -14.87
CA ASP A 330 16.89 -19.45 -16.04
C ASP A 330 15.46 -18.94 -16.21
N LEU A 331 15.15 -18.27 -17.33
CA LEU A 331 13.85 -17.64 -17.55
C LEU A 331 13.40 -17.73 -19.03
N PRO A 332 12.07 -17.77 -19.28
CA PRO A 332 11.54 -17.75 -20.63
C PRO A 332 11.86 -16.38 -21.29
N PRO A 333 12.36 -16.39 -22.56
CA PRO A 333 12.71 -15.16 -23.23
C PRO A 333 11.45 -14.35 -23.57
N ARG A 334 11.47 -13.08 -23.26
CA ARG A 334 10.49 -12.07 -23.70
C ARG A 334 11.24 -11.06 -24.55
N VAL A 335 10.82 -10.86 -25.77
CA VAL A 335 11.44 -9.87 -26.67
C VAL A 335 10.57 -8.61 -26.68
N ARG A 336 11.20 -7.44 -26.73
CA ARG A 336 10.50 -6.16 -26.90
C ARG A 336 9.84 -6.17 -28.27
N THR A 337 8.52 -6.34 -28.32
CA THR A 337 7.76 -6.10 -29.55
C THR A 337 7.75 -4.60 -29.78
N GLU A 338 8.33 -4.12 -30.86
CA GLU A 338 8.18 -2.71 -31.26
C GLU A 338 6.67 -2.42 -31.36
N LYS A 339 6.17 -1.60 -30.44
CA LYS A 339 4.83 -1.02 -30.60
C LYS A 339 4.87 -0.23 -31.91
N THR A 340 4.18 -0.71 -32.91
CA THR A 340 3.87 0.04 -34.12
C THR A 340 3.14 1.31 -33.70
N THR A 341 3.92 2.39 -33.53
CA THR A 341 3.42 3.73 -33.30
C THR A 341 2.76 4.16 -34.62
N GLY A 342 1.45 3.93 -34.79
CA GLY A 342 0.81 4.40 -36.00
C GLY A 342 -0.58 3.88 -36.35
N GLN A 343 -1.43 3.43 -35.39
CA GLN A 343 -2.78 3.02 -35.85
C GLN A 343 -3.96 3.23 -34.87
N GLU A 344 -3.78 3.91 -33.74
CA GLU A 344 -4.92 4.21 -32.85
C GLU A 344 -5.50 5.64 -32.99
N ASP A 345 -4.86 6.53 -33.73
CA ASP A 345 -5.28 7.96 -33.83
C ASP A 345 -6.25 8.24 -34.99
N ARG A 346 -6.82 7.22 -35.65
CA ARG A 346 -7.78 7.40 -36.75
C ARG A 346 -9.18 6.80 -36.54
N ARG A 347 -9.51 6.35 -35.32
CA ARG A 347 -10.87 5.81 -35.05
C ARG A 347 -11.71 6.64 -34.07
N GLU A 348 -11.21 7.75 -33.55
CA GLU A 348 -12.01 8.67 -32.72
C GLU A 348 -12.45 9.96 -33.43
N LEU A 349 -12.27 10.07 -34.76
CA LEU A 349 -12.72 11.20 -35.56
C LEU A 349 -13.53 10.74 -36.81
N ALA A 350 -14.40 9.74 -36.65
CA ALA A 350 -15.41 9.43 -37.66
C ALA A 350 -16.79 9.18 -37.02
#